data_a6a4e7906db67c47b148216b3991a478
#
_entry.id   a6a4e7906db67c47b148216b3991a478
#
_cell.length_a   1.000
_cell.length_b   1.000
_cell.length_c   1.000
_cell.angle_alpha   90.00
_cell.angle_beta   90.00
_cell.angle_gamma   90.00
#
_symmetry.space_group_name_H-M   'P 1'
#
loop_
_entity.id
_entity.type
_entity.pdbx_description
1 polymer ?
#
loop_
_entity_poly.entity_id
_entity_poly.type
_entity_poly.pdbx_seq_one_letter_code
_entity_poly.pdbx_strand_id
1 'polypeptide(L)'
;MKKTLLLLTVIGIGAAHSFAAGKKIVVGFSQIGAESGWRTANTESIKSEAAKRGIELKFADAQQKQENQIKALRSFIAQGVDVIAFSPVVETGWQPVLTEIKRAKIPVILSDRAVKVTDDSLYVTFVGSDFIEEGRRAANWLAKASGGKAVIAELVGTPGSAPAIDRKKGFEEVLAKHPDMKIVKSQSGDFTRAKGKEVMEAFLKAPDAKQLTALFAHNDDMALGAIQAMEEAGVKPGKDILIVSIDGVRGAFEAMAAGKLNCTVECNPLIGPQLFDAVEAVMAKKTLPKRTSVEEGVFEQSQAAAELPKRKY
;
A
#
# COMPACT_ATOMS: atom_id res chain seq x y z
N MET A 1 2.50 65.21 -64.56
CA MET A 1 3.37 64.53 -63.58
C MET A 1 2.52 63.61 -62.73
N LYS A 2 2.49 62.28 -63.07
CA LYS A 2 1.71 61.28 -62.32
C LYS A 2 2.69 60.52 -61.44
N LYS A 3 2.53 60.55 -60.13
CA LYS A 3 3.32 59.77 -59.16
C LYS A 3 2.62 58.45 -58.95
N THR A 4 3.27 57.39 -59.35
CA THR A 4 2.85 56.00 -59.15
C THR A 4 3.34 55.56 -57.78
N LEU A 5 2.45 55.20 -56.89
CA LEU A 5 2.74 54.69 -55.54
C LEU A 5 2.81 53.15 -55.61
N LEU A 6 4.00 52.57 -55.36
CA LEU A 6 4.22 51.12 -55.33
C LEU A 6 3.94 50.59 -53.92
N LEU A 7 2.92 49.71 -53.81
CA LEU A 7 2.52 49.10 -52.53
C LEU A 7 3.31 47.75 -52.42
N LEU A 8 4.26 47.71 -51.49
CA LEU A 8 4.95 46.46 -51.15
C LEU A 8 4.09 45.66 -50.12
N THR A 9 3.56 44.51 -50.57
CA THR A 9 2.89 43.56 -49.70
C THR A 9 3.94 42.62 -49.07
N VAL A 10 4.19 42.78 -47.79
CA VAL A 10 5.06 41.84 -47.03
C VAL A 10 4.20 40.64 -46.61
N ILE A 11 4.45 39.50 -47.27
CA ILE A 11 3.85 38.21 -46.86
C ILE A 11 4.68 37.69 -45.69
N GLY A 12 4.17 37.81 -44.47
CA GLY A 12 4.73 37.20 -43.27
C GLY A 12 4.47 35.68 -43.28
N ILE A 13 5.52 34.90 -43.56
CA ILE A 13 5.49 33.45 -43.40
C ILE A 13 5.55 33.17 -41.90
N GLY A 14 4.37 32.95 -41.27
CA GLY A 14 4.27 32.46 -39.93
C GLY A 14 4.78 31.01 -39.86
N ALA A 15 6.02 30.82 -39.37
CA ALA A 15 6.53 29.50 -39.04
C ALA A 15 5.70 28.94 -37.89
N ALA A 16 4.75 28.06 -38.22
CA ALA A 16 4.07 27.25 -37.23
C ALA A 16 5.12 26.31 -36.61
N HIS A 17 5.57 26.60 -35.39
CA HIS A 17 6.37 25.70 -34.60
C HIS A 17 5.48 24.52 -34.25
N SER A 18 5.58 23.44 -35.05
CA SER A 18 5.09 22.13 -34.68
C SER A 18 5.87 21.69 -33.43
N PHE A 19 5.27 21.80 -32.28
CA PHE A 19 5.77 21.10 -31.09
C PHE A 19 5.76 19.60 -31.44
N ALA A 20 6.91 19.03 -31.71
CA ALA A 20 7.06 17.59 -31.77
C ALA A 20 6.54 17.04 -30.43
N ALA A 21 5.44 16.29 -30.48
CA ALA A 21 4.93 15.62 -29.30
C ALA A 21 6.05 14.73 -28.75
N GLY A 22 6.60 15.07 -27.59
CA GLY A 22 7.68 14.32 -26.96
C GLY A 22 7.26 12.87 -26.83
N LYS A 23 8.22 11.93 -26.98
CA LYS A 23 7.95 10.49 -26.82
C LYS A 23 7.21 10.27 -25.51
N LYS A 24 6.03 9.65 -25.59
CA LYS A 24 5.22 9.33 -24.41
C LYS A 24 6.00 8.35 -23.52
N ILE A 25 6.08 8.64 -22.22
CA ILE A 25 6.69 7.74 -21.25
C ILE A 25 5.83 6.47 -21.14
N VAL A 26 6.45 5.30 -21.22
CA VAL A 26 5.79 4.01 -21.05
C VAL A 26 6.26 3.36 -19.76
N VAL A 27 5.33 3.11 -18.84
CA VAL A 27 5.61 2.49 -17.54
C VAL A 27 4.96 1.11 -17.49
N GLY A 28 5.76 0.07 -17.19
CA GLY A 28 5.26 -1.24 -16.82
C GLY A 28 4.97 -1.28 -15.32
N PHE A 29 3.73 -1.52 -14.90
CA PHE A 29 3.36 -1.65 -13.50
C PHE A 29 2.77 -3.03 -13.21
N SER A 30 3.38 -3.79 -12.28
CA SER A 30 2.82 -5.05 -11.80
C SER A 30 2.24 -4.89 -10.39
N GLN A 31 0.91 -5.03 -10.30
CA GLN A 31 0.16 -5.02 -9.05
C GLN A 31 0.10 -6.44 -8.46
N ILE A 32 -0.06 -6.55 -7.14
CA ILE A 32 -0.18 -7.81 -6.41
C ILE A 32 -1.47 -8.54 -6.79
N GLY A 33 -2.60 -7.83 -6.74
CA GLY A 33 -3.94 -8.37 -6.93
C GLY A 33 -5.00 -7.31 -6.60
N ALA A 34 -6.14 -7.77 -6.11
CA ALA A 34 -7.25 -6.94 -5.62
C ALA A 34 -7.79 -7.52 -4.30
N GLU A 35 -6.89 -7.91 -3.40
CA GLU A 35 -7.17 -8.66 -2.18
C GLU A 35 -7.92 -7.86 -1.11
N SER A 36 -7.87 -6.54 -1.18
CA SER A 36 -8.42 -5.64 -0.17
C SER A 36 -8.98 -4.35 -0.79
N GLY A 37 -9.80 -3.62 -0.04
CA GLY A 37 -10.25 -2.27 -0.41
C GLY A 37 -9.08 -1.30 -0.57
N TRP A 38 -8.07 -1.41 0.30
CA TRP A 38 -6.83 -0.66 0.20
C TRP A 38 -6.12 -0.89 -1.15
N ARG A 39 -5.96 -2.16 -1.57
CA ARG A 39 -5.30 -2.51 -2.82
C ARG A 39 -6.03 -1.98 -4.05
N THR A 40 -7.36 -2.03 -4.03
CA THR A 40 -8.20 -1.45 -5.08
C THR A 40 -7.97 0.06 -5.19
N ALA A 41 -7.98 0.78 -4.07
CA ALA A 41 -7.73 2.22 -4.05
C ALA A 41 -6.31 2.57 -4.53
N ASN A 42 -5.30 1.77 -4.15
CA ASN A 42 -3.93 1.93 -4.64
C ASN A 42 -3.85 1.76 -6.16
N THR A 43 -4.49 0.74 -6.71
CA THR A 43 -4.56 0.51 -8.16
C THR A 43 -5.21 1.69 -8.89
N GLU A 44 -6.33 2.21 -8.39
CA GLU A 44 -7.02 3.36 -8.99
C GLU A 44 -6.18 4.64 -8.89
N SER A 45 -5.49 4.87 -7.77
CA SER A 45 -4.55 5.99 -7.62
C SER A 45 -3.46 5.96 -8.69
N ILE A 46 -2.87 4.79 -8.93
CA ILE A 46 -1.80 4.61 -9.94
C ILE A 46 -2.35 4.81 -11.35
N LYS A 47 -3.48 4.16 -11.70
CA LYS A 47 -4.07 4.27 -13.03
C LYS A 47 -4.53 5.70 -13.36
N SER A 48 -5.21 6.35 -12.42
CA SER A 48 -5.72 7.70 -12.60
C SER A 48 -4.58 8.74 -12.74
N GLU A 49 -3.53 8.61 -11.94
CA GLU A 49 -2.40 9.54 -12.03
C GLU A 49 -1.58 9.33 -13.32
N ALA A 50 -1.40 8.08 -13.79
CA ALA A 50 -0.79 7.81 -15.08
C ALA A 50 -1.57 8.48 -16.23
N ALA A 51 -2.90 8.31 -16.22
CA ALA A 51 -3.79 8.91 -17.21
C ALA A 51 -3.73 10.45 -17.18
N LYS A 52 -3.77 11.05 -15.98
CA LYS A 52 -3.68 12.51 -15.76
C LYS A 52 -2.38 13.09 -16.32
N ARG A 53 -1.25 12.38 -16.21
CA ARG A 53 0.06 12.81 -16.73
C ARG A 53 0.32 12.39 -18.19
N GLY A 54 -0.65 11.73 -18.84
CA GLY A 54 -0.49 11.26 -20.21
C GLY A 54 0.56 10.14 -20.37
N ILE A 55 0.90 9.44 -19.29
CA ILE A 55 1.84 8.31 -19.27
C ILE A 55 1.10 7.06 -19.77
N GLU A 56 1.76 6.27 -20.64
CA GLU A 56 1.24 4.98 -21.06
C GLU A 56 1.55 3.93 -20.00
N LEU A 57 0.51 3.42 -19.34
CA LEU A 57 0.63 2.42 -18.29
C LEU A 57 0.36 1.01 -18.85
N LYS A 58 1.38 0.15 -18.88
CA LYS A 58 1.26 -1.29 -19.11
C LYS A 58 1.00 -1.96 -17.77
N PHE A 59 -0.27 -2.22 -17.46
CA PHE A 59 -0.69 -2.76 -16.16
C PHE A 59 -0.80 -4.28 -16.22
N ALA A 60 -0.28 -4.96 -15.17
CA ALA A 60 -0.43 -6.41 -14.98
C ALA A 60 -0.86 -6.72 -13.54
N ASP A 61 -1.93 -7.48 -13.40
CA ASP A 61 -2.40 -8.03 -12.13
C ASP A 61 -1.81 -9.42 -11.92
N ALA A 62 -1.10 -9.61 -10.81
CA ALA A 62 -0.42 -10.87 -10.50
C ALA A 62 -1.32 -11.90 -9.82
N GLN A 63 -2.54 -11.54 -9.44
CA GLN A 63 -3.46 -12.45 -8.74
C GLN A 63 -2.83 -13.09 -7.48
N GLN A 64 -2.06 -12.28 -6.73
CA GLN A 64 -1.34 -12.66 -5.52
C GLN A 64 -0.26 -13.75 -5.73
N LYS A 65 0.22 -13.94 -6.97
CA LYS A 65 1.22 -14.95 -7.32
C LYS A 65 2.51 -14.32 -7.80
N GLN A 66 3.61 -14.59 -7.07
CA GLN A 66 4.93 -14.07 -7.43
C GLN A 66 5.37 -14.48 -8.83
N GLU A 67 5.08 -15.72 -9.25
CA GLU A 67 5.40 -16.19 -10.59
C GLU A 67 4.74 -15.35 -11.70
N ASN A 68 3.51 -14.87 -11.47
CA ASN A 68 2.82 -13.98 -12.41
C ASN A 68 3.50 -12.61 -12.47
N GLN A 69 3.96 -12.07 -11.33
CA GLN A 69 4.75 -10.84 -11.33
C GLN A 69 6.06 -11.00 -12.10
N ILE A 70 6.80 -12.09 -11.86
CA ILE A 70 8.05 -12.35 -12.58
C ILE A 70 7.80 -12.43 -14.09
N LYS A 71 6.73 -13.11 -14.53
CA LYS A 71 6.31 -13.14 -15.94
C LYS A 71 5.98 -11.74 -16.48
N ALA A 72 5.25 -10.94 -15.71
CA ALA A 72 4.90 -9.56 -16.10
C ALA A 72 6.15 -8.68 -16.24
N LEU A 73 7.10 -8.75 -15.29
CA LEU A 73 8.34 -7.99 -15.34
C LEU A 73 9.17 -8.36 -16.58
N ARG A 74 9.30 -9.65 -16.91
CA ARG A 74 9.96 -10.11 -18.14
C ARG A 74 9.23 -9.65 -19.40
N SER A 75 7.90 -9.63 -19.39
CA SER A 75 7.10 -9.09 -20.49
C SER A 75 7.35 -7.59 -20.70
N PHE A 76 7.50 -6.81 -19.62
CA PHE A 76 7.83 -5.39 -19.69
C PHE A 76 9.23 -5.15 -20.27
N ILE A 77 10.23 -6.02 -19.93
CA ILE A 77 11.55 -5.99 -20.56
C ILE A 77 11.42 -6.20 -22.08
N ALA A 78 10.68 -7.24 -22.51
CA ALA A 78 10.50 -7.54 -23.93
C ALA A 78 9.75 -6.44 -24.69
N GLN A 79 8.84 -5.71 -24.03
CA GLN A 79 8.12 -4.57 -24.59
C GLN A 79 8.95 -3.28 -24.62
N GLY A 80 10.13 -3.25 -24.01
CA GLY A 80 11.01 -2.09 -23.98
C GLY A 80 10.38 -0.87 -23.27
N VAL A 81 9.70 -1.08 -22.15
CA VAL A 81 9.14 0.03 -21.36
C VAL A 81 10.25 0.94 -20.82
N ASP A 82 9.94 2.22 -20.59
CA ASP A 82 10.93 3.20 -20.14
C ASP A 82 11.26 3.05 -18.64
N VAL A 83 10.27 2.63 -17.83
CA VAL A 83 10.41 2.38 -16.38
C VAL A 83 9.58 1.16 -15.99
N ILE A 84 10.07 0.36 -15.07
CA ILE A 84 9.28 -0.69 -14.41
C ILE A 84 9.02 -0.27 -12.97
N ALA A 85 7.74 -0.33 -12.55
CA ALA A 85 7.36 -0.20 -11.15
C ALA A 85 6.54 -1.42 -10.73
N PHE A 86 6.65 -1.86 -9.48
CA PHE A 86 5.84 -2.96 -8.99
C PHE A 86 5.74 -2.98 -7.47
N SER A 87 4.66 -3.61 -6.98
CA SER A 87 4.42 -3.89 -5.57
C SER A 87 4.67 -5.39 -5.34
N PRO A 88 5.76 -5.80 -4.68
CA PRO A 88 6.11 -7.23 -4.55
C PRO A 88 5.10 -8.02 -3.71
N VAL A 89 4.71 -9.23 -4.13
CA VAL A 89 3.86 -10.13 -3.32
C VAL A 89 4.58 -10.52 -2.03
N VAL A 90 5.85 -10.91 -2.13
CA VAL A 90 6.74 -11.27 -1.01
C VAL A 90 8.08 -10.56 -1.13
N GLU A 91 8.90 -10.55 -0.07
CA GLU A 91 10.19 -9.84 -0.08
C GLU A 91 11.30 -10.55 -0.86
N THR A 92 11.26 -11.86 -0.94
CA THR A 92 12.37 -12.69 -1.44
C THR A 92 12.15 -13.21 -2.85
N GLY A 93 13.21 -13.72 -3.51
CA GLY A 93 13.11 -14.34 -4.83
C GLY A 93 13.23 -13.39 -6.02
N TRP A 94 13.51 -12.10 -5.79
CA TRP A 94 13.50 -11.07 -6.83
C TRP A 94 14.86 -10.85 -7.50
N GLN A 95 15.97 -11.23 -6.85
CA GLN A 95 17.33 -10.99 -7.33
C GLN A 95 17.55 -11.37 -8.81
N PRO A 96 17.10 -12.55 -9.32
CA PRO A 96 17.30 -12.92 -10.72
C PRO A 96 16.63 -11.97 -11.70
N VAL A 97 15.32 -11.74 -11.55
CA VAL A 97 14.56 -10.90 -12.50
C VAL A 97 14.98 -9.44 -12.43
N LEU A 98 15.31 -8.92 -11.24
CA LEU A 98 15.82 -7.56 -11.10
C LEU A 98 17.19 -7.40 -11.75
N THR A 99 18.03 -8.46 -11.73
CA THR A 99 19.31 -8.48 -12.48
C THR A 99 19.04 -8.48 -13.99
N GLU A 100 18.03 -9.21 -14.48
CA GLU A 100 17.62 -9.17 -15.90
C GLU A 100 17.20 -7.76 -16.31
N ILE A 101 16.37 -7.07 -15.48
CA ILE A 101 15.91 -5.71 -15.74
C ILE A 101 17.10 -4.72 -15.76
N LYS A 102 18.03 -4.85 -14.79
CA LYS A 102 19.25 -4.02 -14.75
C LYS A 102 20.11 -4.17 -16.02
N ARG A 103 20.26 -5.41 -16.52
CA ARG A 103 20.96 -5.68 -17.80
C ARG A 103 20.27 -5.05 -19.00
N ALA A 104 18.95 -5.00 -18.99
CA ALA A 104 18.16 -4.29 -19.99
C ALA A 104 18.21 -2.75 -19.83
N LYS A 105 18.89 -2.25 -18.81
CA LYS A 105 19.04 -0.82 -18.47
C LYS A 105 17.69 -0.10 -18.22
N ILE A 106 16.71 -0.83 -17.76
CA ILE A 106 15.40 -0.28 -17.38
C ILE A 106 15.44 0.04 -15.88
N PRO A 107 15.18 1.27 -15.45
CA PRO A 107 15.09 1.62 -14.03
C PRO A 107 13.89 0.97 -13.37
N VAL A 108 14.07 0.56 -12.11
CA VAL A 108 13.01 -0.05 -11.27
C VAL A 108 12.64 0.87 -10.12
N ILE A 109 11.36 1.07 -9.89
CA ILE A 109 10.81 1.74 -8.71
C ILE A 109 9.94 0.73 -7.94
N LEU A 110 10.23 0.56 -6.66
CA LEU A 110 9.39 -0.24 -5.78
C LEU A 110 8.23 0.62 -5.26
N SER A 111 7.04 0.09 -5.28
CA SER A 111 5.81 0.73 -4.84
C SER A 111 5.20 -0.04 -3.69
N ASP A 112 4.81 0.63 -2.60
CA ASP A 112 4.14 0.05 -1.43
C ASP A 112 5.01 -0.97 -0.66
N ARG A 113 5.43 -2.07 -1.29
CA ARG A 113 6.19 -3.15 -0.65
C ARG A 113 7.66 -3.18 -1.08
N ALA A 114 8.54 -3.52 -0.14
CA ALA A 114 9.97 -3.66 -0.38
C ALA A 114 10.35 -5.08 -0.82
N VAL A 115 11.57 -5.20 -1.37
CA VAL A 115 12.22 -6.48 -1.68
C VAL A 115 13.44 -6.66 -0.79
N LYS A 116 13.77 -7.91 -0.47
CA LYS A 116 15.02 -8.28 0.19
C LYS A 116 16.01 -8.77 -0.85
N VAL A 117 16.98 -7.92 -1.18
CA VAL A 117 18.05 -8.20 -2.14
C VAL A 117 19.41 -7.85 -1.54
N THR A 118 20.48 -8.45 -2.06
CA THR A 118 21.85 -8.19 -1.59
C THR A 118 22.49 -7.00 -2.30
N ASP A 119 22.02 -6.66 -3.51
CA ASP A 119 22.46 -5.51 -4.32
C ASP A 119 21.31 -4.50 -4.36
N ASP A 120 21.41 -3.45 -3.58
CA ASP A 120 20.41 -2.37 -3.53
C ASP A 120 20.37 -1.51 -4.79
N SER A 121 21.40 -1.60 -5.66
CA SER A 121 21.42 -0.93 -6.97
C SER A 121 20.45 -1.54 -7.99
N LEU A 122 19.75 -2.63 -7.64
CA LEU A 122 18.76 -3.29 -8.50
C LEU A 122 17.44 -2.51 -8.61
N TYR A 123 17.23 -1.51 -7.75
CA TYR A 123 16.12 -0.56 -7.86
C TYR A 123 16.60 0.86 -7.53
N VAL A 124 15.94 1.86 -8.11
CA VAL A 124 16.31 3.27 -7.93
C VAL A 124 15.81 3.78 -6.57
N THR A 125 14.53 3.63 -6.30
CA THR A 125 13.87 4.12 -5.09
C THR A 125 12.70 3.23 -4.72
N PHE A 126 12.29 3.34 -3.45
CA PHE A 126 11.07 2.79 -2.89
C PHE A 126 10.13 3.94 -2.52
N VAL A 127 8.85 3.83 -2.88
CA VAL A 127 7.78 4.75 -2.51
C VAL A 127 6.73 3.99 -1.71
N GLY A 128 6.55 4.32 -0.45
CA GLY A 128 5.58 3.64 0.43
C GLY A 128 5.76 3.95 1.91
N SER A 129 5.00 3.25 2.73
CA SER A 129 4.87 3.44 4.18
C SER A 129 6.02 2.82 4.98
N ASP A 130 6.16 3.25 6.23
CA ASP A 130 7.03 2.60 7.23
C ASP A 130 6.24 1.58 8.04
N PHE A 131 6.22 0.34 7.59
CA PHE A 131 5.44 -0.73 8.22
C PHE A 131 5.88 -1.08 9.64
N ILE A 132 7.18 -0.89 9.97
CA ILE A 132 7.66 -1.07 11.35
C ILE A 132 7.03 0.00 12.24
N GLU A 133 7.02 1.25 11.78
CA GLU A 133 6.41 2.34 12.54
C GLU A 133 4.90 2.19 12.66
N GLU A 134 4.19 1.70 11.63
CA GLU A 134 2.77 1.37 11.72
C GLU A 134 2.50 0.34 12.83
N GLY A 135 3.31 -0.74 12.87
CA GLY A 135 3.23 -1.76 13.92
C GLY A 135 3.46 -1.18 15.32
N ARG A 136 4.48 -0.31 15.47
CA ARG A 136 4.74 0.39 16.75
C ARG A 136 3.57 1.26 17.18
N ARG A 137 2.99 2.02 16.26
CA ARG A 137 1.83 2.90 16.53
C ARG A 137 0.61 2.10 16.97
N ALA A 138 0.32 0.98 16.30
CA ALA A 138 -0.76 0.08 16.69
C ALA A 138 -0.56 -0.49 18.10
N ALA A 139 0.65 -0.96 18.42
CA ALA A 139 0.97 -1.50 19.75
C ALA A 139 0.97 -0.44 20.84
N ASN A 140 1.50 0.76 20.59
CA ASN A 140 1.49 1.86 21.54
C ASN A 140 0.05 2.30 21.87
N TRP A 141 -0.80 2.36 20.84
CA TRP A 141 -2.23 2.65 21.08
C TRP A 141 -2.87 1.55 21.95
N LEU A 142 -2.65 0.27 21.62
CA LEU A 142 -3.23 -0.84 22.38
C LEU A 142 -2.70 -0.86 23.83
N ALA A 143 -1.41 -0.61 24.04
CA ALA A 143 -0.82 -0.52 25.38
C ALA A 143 -1.50 0.58 26.24
N LYS A 144 -1.73 1.74 25.64
CA LYS A 144 -2.46 2.84 26.31
C LYS A 144 -3.92 2.46 26.61
N ALA A 145 -4.63 1.91 25.64
CA ALA A 145 -6.05 1.58 25.75
C ALA A 145 -6.32 0.44 26.74
N SER A 146 -5.40 -0.53 26.85
CA SER A 146 -5.52 -1.70 27.74
C SER A 146 -4.86 -1.51 29.11
N GLY A 147 -4.26 -0.35 29.37
CA GLY A 147 -3.45 -0.13 30.59
C GLY A 147 -2.23 -1.04 30.68
N GLY A 148 -1.67 -1.46 29.54
CA GLY A 148 -0.50 -2.32 29.44
C GLY A 148 -0.75 -3.81 29.71
N LYS A 149 -2.02 -4.27 29.68
CA LYS A 149 -2.42 -5.65 29.91
C LYS A 149 -3.37 -6.13 28.83
N ALA A 150 -2.97 -7.12 28.03
CA ALA A 150 -3.81 -7.67 26.98
C ALA A 150 -3.45 -9.11 26.62
N VAL A 151 -4.49 -9.92 26.40
CA VAL A 151 -4.39 -11.26 25.80
C VAL A 151 -4.81 -11.12 24.33
N ILE A 152 -3.84 -11.15 23.43
CA ILE A 152 -3.99 -10.64 22.06
C ILE A 152 -4.12 -11.81 21.08
N ALA A 153 -5.14 -11.75 20.21
CA ALA A 153 -5.17 -12.48 18.95
C ALA A 153 -4.55 -11.60 17.85
N GLU A 154 -3.80 -12.20 16.95
CA GLU A 154 -3.16 -11.52 15.81
C GLU A 154 -3.63 -12.12 14.50
N LEU A 155 -4.14 -11.28 13.59
CA LEU A 155 -4.41 -11.61 12.20
C LEU A 155 -3.28 -11.05 11.33
N VAL A 156 -2.39 -11.97 10.89
CA VAL A 156 -1.21 -11.62 10.11
C VAL A 156 -1.58 -11.50 8.61
N GLY A 157 -0.91 -10.61 7.90
CA GLY A 157 -1.06 -10.49 6.46
C GLY A 157 -0.47 -11.66 5.68
N THR A 158 -0.29 -11.49 4.37
CA THR A 158 0.30 -12.51 3.49
C THR A 158 1.69 -12.90 3.97
N PRO A 159 1.94 -14.19 4.27
CA PRO A 159 3.23 -14.66 4.76
C PRO A 159 4.38 -14.30 3.80
N GLY A 160 5.48 -13.81 4.35
CA GLY A 160 6.67 -13.41 3.58
C GLY A 160 6.56 -12.04 2.90
N SER A 161 5.46 -11.34 3.02
CA SER A 161 5.33 -9.95 2.55
C SER A 161 5.96 -8.95 3.52
N ALA A 162 6.53 -7.86 3.01
CA ALA A 162 7.13 -6.80 3.83
C ALA A 162 6.17 -6.28 4.92
N PRO A 163 4.90 -5.90 4.63
CA PRO A 163 4.01 -5.41 5.67
C PRO A 163 3.66 -6.46 6.73
N ALA A 164 3.58 -7.76 6.40
CA ALA A 164 3.33 -8.80 7.40
C ALA A 164 4.52 -8.96 8.36
N ILE A 165 5.76 -8.91 7.82
CA ILE A 165 6.98 -9.05 8.61
C ILE A 165 7.21 -7.81 9.47
N ASP A 166 7.15 -6.64 8.88
CA ASP A 166 7.55 -5.39 9.50
C ASP A 166 6.50 -4.88 10.51
N ARG A 167 5.19 -4.98 10.22
CA ARG A 167 4.12 -4.64 11.17
C ARG A 167 4.21 -5.51 12.42
N LYS A 168 4.41 -6.83 12.24
CA LYS A 168 4.65 -7.75 13.37
C LYS A 168 5.86 -7.34 14.18
N LYS A 169 7.00 -7.10 13.53
CA LYS A 169 8.23 -6.66 14.19
C LYS A 169 8.02 -5.38 15.00
N GLY A 170 7.43 -4.35 14.40
CA GLY A 170 7.17 -3.08 15.09
C GLY A 170 6.22 -3.25 16.29
N PHE A 171 5.21 -4.11 16.17
CA PHE A 171 4.29 -4.41 17.26
C PHE A 171 5.00 -5.13 18.42
N GLU A 172 5.79 -6.16 18.12
CA GLU A 172 6.56 -6.94 19.10
C GLU A 172 7.64 -6.10 19.82
N GLU A 173 8.27 -5.13 19.15
CA GLU A 173 9.22 -4.19 19.78
C GLU A 173 8.58 -3.37 20.92
N VAL A 174 7.30 -3.03 20.79
CA VAL A 174 6.56 -2.35 21.86
C VAL A 174 6.12 -3.34 22.94
N LEU A 175 5.63 -4.52 22.56
CA LEU A 175 5.23 -5.56 23.53
C LEU A 175 6.36 -5.96 24.45
N ALA A 176 7.60 -5.95 23.97
CA ALA A 176 8.78 -6.24 24.79
C ALA A 176 8.91 -5.31 26.03
N LYS A 177 8.25 -4.14 26.02
CA LYS A 177 8.21 -3.18 27.12
C LYS A 177 6.97 -3.35 28.00
N HIS A 178 6.03 -4.23 27.63
CA HIS A 178 4.75 -4.47 28.30
C HIS A 178 4.57 -5.98 28.56
N PRO A 179 5.20 -6.56 29.60
CA PRO A 179 5.23 -8.01 29.83
C PRO A 179 3.87 -8.67 30.04
N ASP A 180 2.85 -7.87 30.41
CA ASP A 180 1.47 -8.33 30.59
C ASP A 180 0.64 -8.26 29.28
N MET A 181 1.23 -7.81 28.18
CA MET A 181 0.63 -7.89 26.84
C MET A 181 1.22 -9.07 26.07
N LYS A 182 0.39 -10.05 25.71
CA LYS A 182 0.87 -11.29 25.08
C LYS A 182 0.04 -11.65 23.85
N ILE A 183 0.70 -11.90 22.73
CA ILE A 183 0.07 -12.56 21.59
C ILE A 183 -0.02 -14.05 21.92
N VAL A 184 -1.24 -14.56 22.07
CA VAL A 184 -1.52 -15.97 22.41
C VAL A 184 -2.04 -16.76 21.20
N LYS A 185 -2.55 -16.06 20.18
CA LYS A 185 -2.98 -16.63 18.90
C LYS A 185 -2.47 -15.77 17.77
N SER A 186 -1.91 -16.38 16.73
CA SER A 186 -1.41 -15.69 15.55
C SER A 186 -1.60 -16.58 14.33
N GLN A 187 -2.31 -16.09 13.32
CA GLN A 187 -2.55 -16.79 12.07
C GLN A 187 -2.72 -15.82 10.91
N SER A 188 -2.29 -16.25 9.71
CA SER A 188 -2.47 -15.43 8.51
C SER A 188 -3.93 -15.42 8.05
N GLY A 189 -4.42 -14.21 7.74
CA GLY A 189 -5.66 -13.93 7.04
C GLY A 189 -5.43 -13.36 5.64
N ASP A 190 -4.18 -13.41 5.13
CA ASP A 190 -3.78 -13.05 3.76
C ASP A 190 -4.24 -11.65 3.30
N PHE A 191 -4.43 -10.72 4.25
CA PHE A 191 -5.00 -9.38 4.03
C PHE A 191 -6.44 -9.37 3.50
N THR A 192 -7.14 -10.51 3.46
CA THR A 192 -8.50 -10.58 2.94
C THR A 192 -9.56 -10.60 4.04
N ARG A 193 -10.71 -9.97 3.77
CA ARG A 193 -11.85 -9.95 4.71
C ARG A 193 -12.38 -11.36 5.01
N ALA A 194 -12.51 -12.19 3.98
CA ALA A 194 -13.01 -13.56 4.13
C ALA A 194 -12.11 -14.43 5.02
N LYS A 195 -10.79 -14.34 4.82
CA LYS A 195 -9.83 -15.08 5.65
C LYS A 195 -9.75 -14.51 7.06
N GLY A 196 -9.82 -13.19 7.23
CA GLY A 196 -9.90 -12.58 8.56
C GLY A 196 -11.11 -13.09 9.36
N LYS A 197 -12.26 -13.24 8.71
CA LYS A 197 -13.47 -13.85 9.32
C LYS A 197 -13.21 -15.31 9.68
N GLU A 198 -12.76 -16.13 8.74
CA GLU A 198 -12.48 -17.57 8.93
C GLU A 198 -11.53 -17.82 10.11
N VAL A 199 -10.42 -17.08 10.16
CA VAL A 199 -9.43 -17.22 11.23
C VAL A 199 -10.00 -16.78 12.59
N MET A 200 -10.76 -15.69 12.64
CA MET A 200 -11.37 -15.23 13.88
C MET A 200 -12.43 -16.21 14.37
N GLU A 201 -13.23 -16.80 13.49
CA GLU A 201 -14.18 -17.88 13.85
C GLU A 201 -13.45 -19.07 14.51
N ALA A 202 -12.28 -19.46 13.97
CA ALA A 202 -11.47 -20.51 14.55
C ALA A 202 -10.92 -20.13 15.93
N PHE A 203 -10.47 -18.89 16.11
CA PHE A 203 -10.01 -18.39 17.40
C PHE A 203 -11.14 -18.37 18.45
N LEU A 204 -12.35 -17.96 18.08
CA LEU A 204 -13.51 -17.92 18.97
C LEU A 204 -14.05 -19.30 19.37
N LYS A 205 -13.83 -20.33 18.55
CA LYS A 205 -14.19 -21.73 18.86
C LYS A 205 -13.18 -22.43 19.77
N ALA A 206 -11.98 -21.87 19.97
CA ALA A 206 -10.97 -22.47 20.82
C ALA A 206 -11.36 -22.41 22.31
N PRO A 207 -10.95 -23.41 23.14
CA PRO A 207 -11.34 -23.47 24.57
C PRO A 207 -10.94 -22.26 25.38
N ASP A 208 -9.85 -21.60 25.00
CA ASP A 208 -9.27 -20.42 25.64
C ASP A 208 -9.76 -19.08 25.05
N ALA A 209 -10.73 -19.10 24.13
CA ALA A 209 -11.24 -17.91 23.45
C ALA A 209 -11.73 -16.81 24.41
N LYS A 210 -12.33 -17.21 25.55
CA LYS A 210 -12.83 -16.27 26.57
C LYS A 210 -11.74 -15.44 27.26
N GLN A 211 -10.46 -15.81 27.09
CA GLN A 211 -9.32 -15.05 27.63
C GLN A 211 -8.92 -13.89 26.72
N LEU A 212 -9.35 -13.89 25.45
CA LEU A 212 -8.98 -12.85 24.50
C LEU A 212 -9.60 -11.50 24.92
N THR A 213 -8.75 -10.50 25.03
CA THR A 213 -9.14 -9.12 25.37
C THR A 213 -8.81 -8.12 24.26
N ALA A 214 -7.98 -8.52 23.29
CA ALA A 214 -7.61 -7.66 22.17
C ALA A 214 -7.39 -8.44 20.88
N LEU A 215 -7.59 -7.75 19.77
CA LEU A 215 -7.25 -8.17 18.41
C LEU A 215 -6.31 -7.13 17.78
N PHE A 216 -5.17 -7.57 17.28
CA PHE A 216 -4.34 -6.84 16.34
C PHE A 216 -4.53 -7.45 14.95
N ALA A 217 -5.10 -6.71 14.03
CA ALA A 217 -5.20 -7.11 12.63
C ALA A 217 -4.24 -6.29 11.77
N HIS A 218 -3.42 -6.96 10.98
CA HIS A 218 -2.45 -6.29 10.13
C HIS A 218 -3.06 -5.42 9.03
N ASN A 219 -4.38 -5.54 8.78
CA ASN A 219 -5.13 -4.58 7.98
C ASN A 219 -6.60 -4.51 8.37
N ASP A 220 -7.27 -3.45 7.87
CA ASP A 220 -8.68 -3.17 8.15
C ASP A 220 -9.62 -4.22 7.57
N ASP A 221 -9.35 -4.74 6.38
CA ASP A 221 -10.22 -5.77 5.77
C ASP A 221 -10.29 -7.04 6.61
N MET A 222 -9.16 -7.51 7.15
CA MET A 222 -9.17 -8.64 8.11
C MET A 222 -9.89 -8.28 9.41
N ALA A 223 -9.71 -7.05 9.92
CA ALA A 223 -10.43 -6.58 11.10
C ALA A 223 -11.94 -6.56 10.89
N LEU A 224 -12.41 -6.08 9.74
CA LEU A 224 -13.83 -6.07 9.39
C LEU A 224 -14.40 -7.48 9.25
N GLY A 225 -13.63 -8.42 8.73
CA GLY A 225 -13.99 -9.84 8.73
C GLY A 225 -14.10 -10.42 10.14
N ALA A 226 -13.12 -10.11 11.00
CA ALA A 226 -13.11 -10.54 12.38
C ALA A 226 -14.28 -9.96 13.20
N ILE A 227 -14.64 -8.69 12.99
CA ILE A 227 -15.81 -8.04 13.58
C ILE A 227 -17.08 -8.84 13.24
N GLN A 228 -17.26 -9.23 11.98
CA GLN A 228 -18.40 -10.04 11.58
C GLN A 228 -18.41 -11.40 12.31
N ALA A 229 -17.28 -12.10 12.40
CA ALA A 229 -17.18 -13.36 13.14
C ALA A 229 -17.52 -13.21 14.62
N MET A 230 -17.07 -12.12 15.26
CA MET A 230 -17.39 -11.81 16.66
C MET A 230 -18.90 -11.60 16.85
N GLU A 231 -19.54 -10.80 16.00
CA GLU A 231 -20.97 -10.54 16.06
C GLU A 231 -21.80 -11.83 15.91
N GLU A 232 -21.44 -12.68 14.95
CA GLU A 232 -22.09 -13.98 14.74
C GLU A 232 -21.91 -14.92 15.94
N ALA A 233 -20.81 -14.79 16.68
CA ALA A 233 -20.55 -15.55 17.91
C ALA A 233 -21.13 -14.91 19.18
N GLY A 234 -21.82 -13.77 19.06
CA GLY A 234 -22.39 -13.04 20.21
C GLY A 234 -21.36 -12.27 21.06
N VAL A 235 -20.12 -12.11 20.56
CA VAL A 235 -19.07 -11.28 21.16
C VAL A 235 -19.23 -9.85 20.67
N LYS A 236 -19.10 -8.88 21.56
CA LYS A 236 -19.24 -7.46 21.21
C LYS A 236 -17.90 -6.88 20.77
N PRO A 237 -17.65 -6.73 19.43
CA PRO A 237 -16.39 -6.16 18.96
C PRO A 237 -16.22 -4.73 19.45
N GLY A 238 -15.00 -4.34 19.75
CA GLY A 238 -14.66 -3.03 20.28
C GLY A 238 -15.05 -2.80 21.76
N LYS A 239 -15.72 -3.76 22.38
CA LYS A 239 -16.12 -3.71 23.82
C LYS A 239 -15.58 -4.89 24.60
N ASP A 240 -15.95 -6.12 24.24
CA ASP A 240 -15.44 -7.33 24.87
C ASP A 240 -14.00 -7.63 24.45
N ILE A 241 -13.66 -7.28 23.20
CA ILE A 241 -12.33 -7.39 22.61
C ILE A 241 -11.98 -6.05 21.98
N LEU A 242 -10.92 -5.39 22.48
CA LEU A 242 -10.36 -4.18 21.86
C LEU A 242 -9.75 -4.53 20.49
N ILE A 243 -10.00 -3.71 19.48
CA ILE A 243 -9.53 -3.98 18.13
C ILE A 243 -8.70 -2.81 17.62
N VAL A 244 -7.47 -3.11 17.21
CA VAL A 244 -6.60 -2.20 16.45
C VAL A 244 -6.24 -2.82 15.12
N SER A 245 -6.33 -2.02 14.06
CA SER A 245 -5.99 -2.43 12.70
C SER A 245 -5.14 -1.38 11.99
N ILE A 246 -4.79 -1.64 10.75
CA ILE A 246 -3.98 -0.76 9.92
C ILE A 246 -4.66 -0.64 8.56
N ASP A 247 -4.61 0.47 7.92
CA ASP A 247 -4.88 0.96 6.57
C ASP A 247 -5.61 2.30 6.59
N GLY A 248 -6.63 2.50 7.43
CA GLY A 248 -7.46 3.70 7.43
C GLY A 248 -8.50 3.72 6.31
N VAL A 249 -9.02 2.57 5.87
CA VAL A 249 -10.07 2.51 4.85
C VAL A 249 -11.41 3.01 5.39
N ARG A 250 -12.27 3.50 4.51
CA ARG A 250 -13.59 4.03 4.86
C ARG A 250 -14.41 3.07 5.75
N GLY A 251 -14.38 1.76 5.43
CA GLY A 251 -15.10 0.74 6.20
C GLY A 251 -14.63 0.63 7.66
N ALA A 252 -13.34 0.89 7.93
CA ALA A 252 -12.82 0.95 9.30
C ALA A 252 -13.40 2.14 10.08
N PHE A 253 -13.50 3.31 9.45
CA PHE A 253 -14.13 4.49 10.06
C PHE A 253 -15.63 4.28 10.30
N GLU A 254 -16.33 3.59 9.41
CA GLU A 254 -17.72 3.19 9.61
C GLU A 254 -17.87 2.22 10.82
N ALA A 255 -16.97 1.24 10.93
CA ALA A 255 -16.93 0.32 12.08
C ALA A 255 -16.58 1.03 13.38
N MET A 256 -15.64 1.99 13.37
CA MET A 256 -15.31 2.82 14.54
C MET A 256 -16.49 3.70 14.95
N ALA A 257 -17.17 4.34 14.01
CA ALA A 257 -18.35 5.16 14.29
C ALA A 257 -19.50 4.33 14.90
N ALA A 258 -19.61 3.05 14.50
CA ALA A 258 -20.55 2.09 15.08
C ALA A 258 -20.09 1.48 16.42
N GLY A 259 -18.91 1.84 16.93
CA GLY A 259 -18.36 1.33 18.19
C GLY A 259 -17.81 -0.09 18.12
N LYS A 260 -17.49 -0.59 16.93
CA LYS A 260 -17.05 -1.97 16.67
C LYS A 260 -15.55 -2.12 16.42
N LEU A 261 -14.86 -1.03 16.12
CA LEU A 261 -13.41 -0.93 15.95
C LEU A 261 -12.92 0.24 16.80
N ASN A 262 -11.77 0.12 17.45
CA ASN A 262 -11.30 1.13 18.39
C ASN A 262 -10.23 2.05 17.81
N CYS A 263 -9.38 1.53 16.90
CA CYS A 263 -8.31 2.29 16.30
C CYS A 263 -7.91 1.71 14.94
N THR A 264 -7.60 2.59 14.00
CA THR A 264 -6.87 2.22 12.79
C THR A 264 -5.65 3.13 12.61
N VAL A 265 -4.51 2.55 12.27
CA VAL A 265 -3.30 3.28 11.86
C VAL A 265 -3.37 3.44 10.35
N GLU A 266 -3.13 4.64 9.86
CA GLU A 266 -3.19 4.88 8.42
C GLU A 266 -2.00 4.20 7.71
N CYS A 267 -2.28 3.56 6.58
CA CYS A 267 -1.37 3.20 5.51
C CYS A 267 -2.01 3.77 4.24
N ASN A 268 -1.44 4.83 3.68
CA ASN A 268 -2.11 5.59 2.61
C ASN A 268 -1.94 4.92 1.24
N PRO A 269 -3.02 4.44 0.57
CA PRO A 269 -2.95 3.81 -0.75
C PRO A 269 -2.76 4.81 -1.89
N LEU A 270 -2.99 6.12 -1.67
CA LEU A 270 -3.04 7.13 -2.73
C LEU A 270 -1.64 7.63 -3.11
N ILE A 271 -0.72 6.71 -3.37
CA ILE A 271 0.69 7.00 -3.69
C ILE A 271 0.98 7.17 -5.18
N GLY A 272 -0.05 7.17 -6.03
CA GLY A 272 0.10 7.42 -7.46
C GLY A 272 0.89 8.70 -7.78
N PRO A 273 0.57 9.86 -7.18
CA PRO A 273 1.33 11.08 -7.40
C PRO A 273 2.83 10.93 -7.11
N GLN A 274 3.20 10.40 -5.94
CA GLN A 274 4.59 10.22 -5.53
C GLN A 274 5.33 9.20 -6.43
N LEU A 275 4.63 8.13 -6.84
CA LEU A 275 5.18 7.14 -7.77
C LEU A 275 5.54 7.78 -9.11
N PHE A 276 4.62 8.57 -9.69
CA PHE A 276 4.88 9.19 -10.99
C PHE A 276 5.80 10.40 -10.90
N ASP A 277 5.89 11.10 -9.76
CA ASP A 277 6.97 12.06 -9.51
C ASP A 277 8.35 11.37 -9.57
N ALA A 278 8.45 10.17 -8.99
CA ALA A 278 9.68 9.37 -9.06
C ALA A 278 9.97 8.90 -10.50
N VAL A 279 8.95 8.47 -11.26
CA VAL A 279 9.08 8.10 -12.68
C VAL A 279 9.63 9.27 -13.51
N GLU A 280 9.02 10.46 -13.40
CA GLU A 280 9.46 11.66 -14.14
C GLU A 280 10.87 12.10 -13.74
N ALA A 281 11.23 12.01 -12.45
CA ALA A 281 12.55 12.31 -11.96
C ALA A 281 13.61 11.34 -12.53
N VAL A 282 13.30 10.04 -12.59
CA VAL A 282 14.15 9.02 -13.21
C VAL A 282 14.34 9.31 -14.69
N MET A 283 13.28 9.63 -15.43
CA MET A 283 13.35 9.97 -16.85
C MET A 283 14.15 11.25 -17.10
N ALA A 284 14.10 12.20 -16.17
CA ALA A 284 14.91 13.41 -16.18
C ALA A 284 16.34 13.20 -15.65
N LYS A 285 16.74 11.95 -15.33
CA LYS A 285 18.06 11.58 -14.78
C LYS A 285 18.40 12.30 -13.47
N LYS A 286 17.40 12.63 -12.67
CA LYS A 286 17.59 13.23 -11.34
C LYS A 286 17.94 12.14 -10.31
N THR A 287 18.76 12.51 -9.34
CA THR A 287 19.01 11.64 -8.18
C THR A 287 17.80 11.64 -7.26
N LEU A 288 17.38 10.45 -6.83
CA LEU A 288 16.29 10.25 -5.87
C LEU A 288 16.81 9.68 -4.56
N PRO A 289 16.18 9.99 -3.42
CA PRO A 289 16.44 9.28 -2.19
C PRO A 289 16.10 7.79 -2.37
N LYS A 290 16.76 6.92 -1.62
CA LYS A 290 16.51 5.47 -1.72
C LYS A 290 15.10 5.09 -1.24
N ARG A 291 14.50 5.93 -0.40
CA ARG A 291 13.14 5.78 0.13
C ARG A 291 12.41 7.11 0.17
N THR A 292 11.17 7.13 -0.27
CA THR A 292 10.20 8.20 -0.07
C THR A 292 9.08 7.66 0.80
N SER A 293 8.99 8.14 2.04
CA SER A 293 7.95 7.74 2.99
C SER A 293 6.71 8.62 2.81
N VAL A 294 5.55 8.05 3.14
CA VAL A 294 4.26 8.73 3.17
C VAL A 294 3.97 9.15 4.61
N GLU A 295 3.39 10.35 4.81
CA GLU A 295 2.91 10.78 6.12
C GLU A 295 1.56 10.10 6.41
N GLU A 296 1.42 9.54 7.63
CA GLU A 296 0.30 8.71 8.02
C GLU A 296 -0.11 8.99 9.46
N GLY A 297 -1.42 8.91 9.72
CA GLY A 297 -2.01 9.20 11.01
C GLY A 297 -2.31 7.95 11.85
N VAL A 298 -2.76 8.20 13.08
CA VAL A 298 -3.41 7.21 13.94
C VAL A 298 -4.79 7.76 14.28
N PHE A 299 -5.83 6.99 14.02
CA PHE A 299 -7.20 7.41 14.20
C PHE A 299 -7.89 6.56 15.26
N GLU A 300 -8.30 7.21 16.34
CA GLU A 300 -9.06 6.58 17.42
C GLU A 300 -10.57 6.65 17.13
N GLN A 301 -11.34 5.76 17.73
CA GLN A 301 -12.80 5.68 17.58
C GLN A 301 -13.50 7.03 17.78
N SER A 302 -13.03 7.85 18.73
CA SER A 302 -13.59 9.19 19.02
C SER A 302 -13.50 10.17 17.85
N GLN A 303 -12.56 9.96 16.91
CA GLN A 303 -12.34 10.80 15.74
C GLN A 303 -13.13 10.33 14.52
N ALA A 304 -13.70 9.13 14.56
CA ALA A 304 -14.28 8.46 13.40
C ALA A 304 -15.36 9.29 12.69
N ALA A 305 -16.29 9.87 13.44
CA ALA A 305 -17.40 10.66 12.86
C ALA A 305 -16.90 11.91 12.10
N ALA A 306 -15.82 12.54 12.59
CA ALA A 306 -15.23 13.73 11.96
C ALA A 306 -14.34 13.37 10.75
N GLU A 307 -13.70 12.19 10.77
CA GLU A 307 -12.80 11.76 9.73
C GLU A 307 -13.48 11.00 8.58
N LEU A 308 -14.58 10.29 8.85
CA LEU A 308 -15.30 9.48 7.86
C LEU A 308 -15.67 10.25 6.58
N PRO A 309 -16.16 11.52 6.63
CA PRO A 309 -16.46 12.28 5.40
C PRO A 309 -15.21 12.58 4.54
N LYS A 310 -14.01 12.54 5.12
CA LYS A 310 -12.74 12.86 4.46
C LYS A 310 -12.12 11.64 3.79
N ARG A 311 -12.57 10.43 4.12
CA ARG A 311 -12.01 9.17 3.59
C ARG A 311 -12.33 9.00 2.12
N LYS A 312 -11.30 8.83 1.31
CA LYS A 312 -11.36 8.69 -0.15
C LYS A 312 -11.24 7.23 -0.61
N TYR A 313 -11.01 6.32 0.30
CA TYR A 313 -10.81 4.89 0.05
C TYR A 313 -11.33 4.02 1.21
#